data_e9c4ebcae91efd309bf80639919f2d40
#
_entry.id   e9c4ebcae91efd309bf80639919f2d40
#
_cell.length_a   1.000
_cell.length_b   1.000
_cell.length_c   1.000
_cell.angle_alpha   90.00
_cell.angle_beta   90.00
_cell.angle_gamma   90.00
#
_symmetry.space_group_name_H-M   'P 1'
#
loop_
_entity.id
_entity.type
_entity.pdbx_description
1 polymer ?
#
loop_
_entity_poly.entity_id
_entity_poly.type
_entity_poly.pdbx_seq_one_letter_code
_entity_poly.pdbx_strand_id
1 'polypeptide(L)'
;VEECLEMEGNKTGALLACAVSIGAVLGGADDRTADKLEEYGYHLGLAFQAVDDLLGIWGDPEATGKQTWSDLRQRKKSLPVVAALAAGGPACEELAELLAADAKSNDFESFSEEEFAARAALIEAAGGRQWTADEARRQHAVAIRALDDVDMPQRVRDQLVALADFVVVRKR
;
A
#
# COMPACT_ATOMS: atom_id res chain seq x y z
N VAL A 1 -8.75 7.37 -6.60
CA VAL A 1 -8.20 6.11 -6.08
C VAL A 1 -7.54 5.30 -7.19
N GLU A 2 -8.21 5.09 -8.33
CA GLU A 2 -7.69 4.29 -9.45
C GLU A 2 -6.32 4.78 -9.94
N GLU A 3 -6.17 6.07 -10.20
CA GLU A 3 -4.88 6.67 -10.60
C GLU A 3 -3.77 6.45 -9.56
N CYS A 4 -4.11 6.44 -8.26
CA CYS A 4 -3.15 6.17 -7.19
C CYS A 4 -2.69 4.71 -7.25
N LEU A 5 -3.61 3.77 -7.39
CA LEU A 5 -3.30 2.35 -7.55
C LEU A 5 -2.49 2.07 -8.82
N GLU A 6 -2.81 2.73 -9.94
CA GLU A 6 -2.05 2.62 -11.18
C GLU A 6 -0.60 3.12 -10.99
N MET A 7 -0.43 4.27 -10.35
CA MET A 7 0.89 4.83 -10.04
C MET A 7 1.70 3.88 -9.14
N GLU A 8 1.09 3.31 -8.11
CA GLU A 8 1.73 2.34 -7.21
C GLU A 8 2.06 1.03 -7.93
N GLY A 9 1.18 0.56 -8.81
CA GLY A 9 1.42 -0.58 -9.68
C GLY A 9 2.64 -0.36 -10.56
N ASN A 10 2.72 0.77 -11.23
CA ASN A 10 3.84 1.12 -12.10
C ASN A 10 5.16 1.33 -11.33
N LYS A 11 5.10 1.86 -10.11
CA LYS A 11 6.28 2.15 -9.30
C LYS A 11 6.82 0.92 -8.55
N THR A 12 5.94 0.15 -7.92
CA THR A 12 6.31 -0.94 -7.00
C THR A 12 5.86 -2.30 -7.54
N GLY A 13 4.63 -2.39 -8.02
CA GLY A 13 4.06 -3.62 -8.58
C GLY A 13 4.87 -4.16 -9.73
N ALA A 14 5.19 -3.33 -10.72
CA ALA A 14 5.95 -3.72 -11.91
C ALA A 14 7.37 -4.24 -11.56
N LEU A 15 8.02 -3.68 -10.53
CA LEU A 15 9.35 -4.14 -10.12
C LEU A 15 9.29 -5.54 -9.50
N LEU A 16 8.31 -5.80 -8.61
CA LEU A 16 8.15 -7.14 -8.02
C LEU A 16 7.66 -8.15 -9.07
N ALA A 17 6.76 -7.76 -9.96
CA ALA A 17 6.33 -8.56 -11.10
C ALA A 17 7.52 -9.02 -11.94
N CYS A 18 8.36 -8.08 -12.37
CA CYS A 18 9.57 -8.37 -13.13
C CYS A 18 10.55 -9.27 -12.36
N ALA A 19 10.76 -9.03 -11.07
CA ALA A 19 11.70 -9.81 -10.26
C ALA A 19 11.28 -11.28 -10.14
N VAL A 20 9.98 -11.55 -10.04
CA VAL A 20 9.47 -12.93 -9.93
C VAL A 20 9.40 -13.60 -11.31
N SER A 21 8.88 -12.90 -12.34
CA SER A 21 8.75 -13.47 -13.69
C SER A 21 10.11 -13.74 -14.34
N ILE A 22 11.11 -12.88 -14.15
CA ILE A 22 12.45 -13.14 -14.68
C ILE A 22 13.09 -14.39 -14.06
N GLY A 23 12.81 -14.67 -12.78
CA GLY A 23 13.23 -15.89 -12.10
C GLY A 23 12.59 -17.14 -12.74
N ALA A 24 11.32 -17.07 -13.09
CA ALA A 24 10.60 -18.14 -13.80
C ALA A 24 11.19 -18.39 -15.20
N VAL A 25 11.36 -17.32 -15.99
CA VAL A 25 11.91 -17.40 -17.36
C VAL A 25 13.32 -17.99 -17.35
N LEU A 26 14.19 -17.53 -16.47
CA LEU A 26 15.55 -18.05 -16.34
C LEU A 26 15.59 -19.50 -15.82
N GLY A 27 14.57 -19.89 -15.05
CA GLY A 27 14.36 -21.27 -14.59
C GLY A 27 13.81 -22.21 -15.68
N GLY A 28 13.47 -21.70 -16.87
CA GLY A 28 12.92 -22.49 -17.98
C GLY A 28 11.42 -22.76 -17.87
N ALA A 29 10.68 -21.95 -17.10
CA ALA A 29 9.23 -22.02 -17.04
C ALA A 29 8.59 -21.65 -18.40
N ASP A 30 7.42 -22.19 -18.67
CA ASP A 30 6.61 -21.77 -19.81
C ASP A 30 6.01 -20.37 -19.59
N ASP A 31 5.50 -19.78 -20.68
CA ASP A 31 4.95 -18.42 -20.68
C ASP A 31 3.78 -18.30 -19.69
N ARG A 32 2.91 -19.30 -19.60
CA ARG A 32 1.78 -19.31 -18.67
C ARG A 32 2.22 -19.24 -17.21
N THR A 33 3.23 -20.01 -16.86
CA THR A 33 3.83 -20.02 -15.52
C THR A 33 4.49 -18.67 -15.22
N ALA A 34 5.23 -18.11 -16.20
CA ALA A 34 5.85 -16.80 -16.07
C ALA A 34 4.80 -15.69 -15.86
N ASP A 35 3.71 -15.67 -16.63
CA ASP A 35 2.60 -14.72 -16.51
C ASP A 35 1.92 -14.81 -15.14
N LYS A 36 1.71 -16.01 -14.60
CA LYS A 36 1.11 -16.21 -13.27
C LYS A 36 2.02 -15.74 -12.13
N LEU A 37 3.30 -15.95 -12.28
CA LEU A 37 4.29 -15.46 -11.31
C LEU A 37 4.47 -13.94 -11.43
N GLU A 38 4.32 -13.36 -12.62
CA GLU A 38 4.23 -11.91 -12.80
C GLU A 38 2.99 -11.33 -12.11
N GLU A 39 1.82 -11.93 -12.28
CA GLU A 39 0.57 -11.57 -11.61
C GLU A 39 0.74 -11.61 -10.08
N TYR A 40 1.33 -12.69 -9.54
CA TYR A 40 1.66 -12.79 -8.13
C TYR A 40 2.54 -11.62 -7.67
N GLY A 41 3.63 -11.33 -8.37
CA GLY A 41 4.57 -10.27 -8.02
C GLY A 41 3.93 -8.88 -8.06
N TYR A 42 3.12 -8.62 -9.08
CA TYR A 42 2.41 -7.35 -9.25
C TYR A 42 1.46 -7.06 -8.07
N HIS A 43 0.60 -8.02 -7.75
CA HIS A 43 -0.37 -7.88 -6.66
C HIS A 43 0.28 -7.88 -5.28
N LEU A 44 1.38 -8.61 -5.11
CA LEU A 44 2.21 -8.52 -3.90
C LEU A 44 2.78 -7.11 -3.73
N GLY A 45 3.23 -6.47 -4.82
CA GLY A 45 3.72 -5.10 -4.83
C GLY A 45 2.68 -4.08 -4.43
N LEU A 46 1.43 -4.22 -4.92
CA LEU A 46 0.31 -3.38 -4.52
C LEU A 46 -0.05 -3.57 -3.03
N ALA A 47 -0.09 -4.82 -2.56
CA ALA A 47 -0.32 -5.10 -1.13
C ALA A 47 0.77 -4.48 -0.26
N PHE A 48 2.03 -4.60 -0.68
CA PHE A 48 3.18 -3.99 0.01
C PHE A 48 3.04 -2.47 0.11
N GLN A 49 2.69 -1.81 -1.00
CA GLN A 49 2.56 -0.36 -1.01
C GLN A 49 1.40 0.13 -0.15
N ALA A 50 0.25 -0.54 -0.20
CA ALA A 50 -0.90 -0.21 0.65
C ALA A 50 -0.55 -0.33 2.15
N VAL A 51 0.23 -1.35 2.54
CA VAL A 51 0.73 -1.49 3.92
C VAL A 51 1.76 -0.41 4.25
N ASP A 52 2.69 -0.08 3.34
CA ASP A 52 3.67 1.00 3.56
C ASP A 52 2.98 2.36 3.77
N ASP A 53 1.93 2.65 3.01
CA ASP A 53 1.13 3.87 3.16
C ASP A 53 0.36 3.93 4.49
N LEU A 54 -0.14 2.79 4.99
CA LEU A 54 -0.70 2.70 6.34
C LEU A 54 0.35 2.98 7.41
N LEU A 55 1.53 2.40 7.26
CA LEU A 55 2.66 2.60 8.19
C LEU A 55 3.21 4.02 8.12
N GLY A 56 3.13 4.68 6.97
CA GLY A 56 3.51 6.08 6.79
C GLY A 56 2.66 7.06 7.61
N ILE A 57 1.45 6.66 8.00
CA ILE A 57 0.57 7.49 8.85
C ILE A 57 0.48 6.94 10.28
N TRP A 58 0.25 5.64 10.47
CA TRP A 58 -0.03 5.02 11.78
C TRP A 58 1.05 4.04 12.25
N GLY A 59 2.18 3.97 11.56
CA GLY A 59 3.28 3.07 11.95
C GLY A 59 3.96 3.53 13.24
N ASP A 60 4.40 2.53 14.03
CA ASP A 60 5.23 2.78 15.19
C ASP A 60 6.64 3.22 14.74
N PRO A 61 7.15 4.38 15.18
CA PRO A 61 8.50 4.84 14.87
C PRO A 61 9.60 3.85 15.23
N GLU A 62 9.45 3.12 16.34
CA GLU A 62 10.42 2.11 16.77
C GLU A 62 10.47 0.91 15.82
N ALA A 63 9.32 0.56 15.21
CA ALA A 63 9.23 -0.56 14.26
C ALA A 63 9.59 -0.16 12.83
N THR A 64 9.24 1.07 12.43
CA THR A 64 9.39 1.55 11.04
C THR A 64 10.68 2.31 10.78
N GLY A 65 11.31 2.85 11.82
CA GLY A 65 12.43 3.78 11.72
C GLY A 65 12.05 5.16 11.14
N LYS A 66 10.76 5.41 10.90
CA LYS A 66 10.23 6.68 10.38
C LYS A 66 9.58 7.47 11.50
N GLN A 67 9.55 8.80 11.37
CA GLN A 67 8.78 9.64 12.30
C GLN A 67 7.28 9.33 12.16
N THR A 68 6.54 9.46 13.25
CA THR A 68 5.07 9.37 13.24
C THR A 68 4.50 10.33 12.19
N TRP A 69 3.48 9.88 11.46
CA TRP A 69 2.83 10.65 10.37
C TRP A 69 3.79 11.12 9.27
N SER A 70 4.83 10.34 8.97
CA SER A 70 5.86 10.70 7.98
C SER A 70 5.27 11.09 6.62
N ASP A 71 4.22 10.41 6.15
CA ASP A 71 3.56 10.69 4.88
C ASP A 71 2.77 12.00 4.92
N LEU A 72 2.13 12.32 6.04
CA LEU A 72 1.44 13.60 6.23
C LEU A 72 2.44 14.75 6.30
N ARG A 73 3.57 14.57 7.01
CA ARG A 73 4.66 15.55 7.07
C ARG A 73 5.22 15.87 5.69
N GLN A 74 5.27 14.89 4.80
CA GLN A 74 5.73 15.04 3.42
C GLN A 74 4.63 15.50 2.45
N ARG A 75 3.41 15.76 2.93
CA ARG A 75 2.23 16.07 2.10
C ARG A 75 1.96 15.02 1.03
N LYS A 76 2.31 13.78 1.30
CA LYS A 76 2.13 12.68 0.36
C LYS A 76 0.64 12.38 0.20
N LYS A 77 0.19 12.30 -1.04
CA LYS A 77 -1.15 11.84 -1.40
C LYS A 77 -1.16 10.30 -1.42
N SER A 78 -0.90 9.69 -0.26
CA SER A 78 -0.90 8.26 -0.09
C SER A 78 -2.30 7.66 -0.17
N LEU A 79 -2.39 6.37 -0.37
CA LEU A 79 -3.65 5.67 -0.61
C LEU A 79 -4.73 5.94 0.47
N PRO A 80 -4.41 5.97 1.80
CA PRO A 80 -5.40 6.32 2.82
C PRO A 80 -5.98 7.73 2.65
N VAL A 81 -5.15 8.70 2.26
CA VAL A 81 -5.58 10.09 2.04
C VAL A 81 -6.52 10.16 0.83
N VAL A 82 -6.13 9.54 -0.28
CA VAL A 82 -6.92 9.53 -1.52
C VAL A 82 -8.24 8.79 -1.32
N ALA A 83 -8.23 7.67 -0.60
CA ALA A 83 -9.43 6.90 -0.29
C ALA A 83 -10.39 7.70 0.61
N ALA A 84 -9.88 8.39 1.63
CA ALA A 84 -10.66 9.26 2.50
C ALA A 84 -11.34 10.40 1.73
N LEU A 85 -10.59 11.05 0.81
CA LEU A 85 -11.13 12.13 -0.03
C LEU A 85 -12.15 11.63 -1.06
N ALA A 86 -12.15 10.36 -1.41
CA ALA A 86 -13.12 9.76 -2.34
C ALA A 86 -14.38 9.23 -1.65
N ALA A 87 -14.36 9.09 -0.31
CA ALA A 87 -15.44 8.44 0.43
C ALA A 87 -16.72 9.29 0.56
N GLY A 88 -16.60 10.62 0.47
CA GLY A 88 -17.70 11.56 0.70
C GLY A 88 -18.08 11.69 2.19
N GLY A 89 -19.02 12.61 2.46
CA GLY A 89 -19.54 12.86 3.80
C GLY A 89 -18.74 13.88 4.62
N PRO A 90 -19.21 14.20 5.86
CA PRO A 90 -18.69 15.35 6.61
C PRO A 90 -17.20 15.29 6.92
N ALA A 91 -16.65 14.13 7.30
CA ALA A 91 -15.22 13.97 7.59
C ALA A 91 -14.35 14.15 6.33
N CYS A 92 -14.87 13.72 5.16
CA CYS A 92 -14.20 13.95 3.88
C CYS A 92 -14.17 15.44 3.52
N GLU A 93 -15.29 16.15 3.71
CA GLU A 93 -15.39 17.60 3.44
C GLU A 93 -14.44 18.39 4.34
N GLU A 94 -14.43 18.10 5.64
CA GLU A 94 -13.52 18.72 6.61
C GLU A 94 -12.05 18.44 6.27
N LEU A 95 -11.71 17.20 5.92
CA LEU A 95 -10.37 16.82 5.48
C LEU A 95 -9.96 17.59 4.22
N ALA A 96 -10.84 17.72 3.24
CA ALA A 96 -10.57 18.42 2.00
C ALA A 96 -10.29 19.92 2.23
N GLU A 97 -11.08 20.58 3.08
CA GLU A 97 -10.88 21.97 3.47
C GLU A 97 -9.54 22.17 4.18
N LEU A 98 -9.23 21.28 5.12
CA LEU A 98 -7.98 21.31 5.89
C LEU A 98 -6.76 21.15 4.97
N LEU A 99 -6.76 20.15 4.09
CA LEU A 99 -5.66 19.92 3.15
C LEU A 99 -5.53 21.04 2.11
N ALA A 100 -6.63 21.69 1.72
CA ALA A 100 -6.62 22.87 0.85
C ALA A 100 -6.01 24.09 1.56
N ALA A 101 -6.24 24.26 2.85
CA ALA A 101 -5.59 25.29 3.67
C ALA A 101 -4.09 25.01 3.82
N ASP A 102 -3.72 23.76 4.11
CA ASP A 102 -2.33 23.31 4.22
C ASP A 102 -1.52 23.56 2.94
N ALA A 103 -2.14 23.36 1.78
CA ALA A 103 -1.49 23.61 0.48
C ALA A 103 -1.11 25.08 0.25
N LYS A 104 -1.80 26.00 0.93
CA LYS A 104 -1.55 27.45 0.85
C LYS A 104 -0.62 27.96 1.97
N SER A 105 -0.39 27.14 3.00
CA SER A 105 0.43 27.52 4.14
C SER A 105 1.92 27.40 3.79
N ASN A 106 2.68 28.45 4.14
CA ASN A 106 4.14 28.44 4.08
C ASN A 106 4.75 27.87 5.37
N ASP A 107 3.95 27.68 6.43
CA ASP A 107 4.38 27.31 7.78
C ASP A 107 4.14 25.82 8.08
N PHE A 108 3.98 24.97 7.06
CA PHE A 108 3.66 23.55 7.22
C PHE A 108 4.73 22.80 8.04
N GLU A 109 5.99 23.21 7.96
CA GLU A 109 7.08 22.61 8.76
C GLU A 109 6.95 22.87 10.26
N SER A 110 6.13 23.85 10.67
CA SER A 110 5.89 24.22 12.07
C SER A 110 4.68 23.52 12.70
N PHE A 111 3.98 22.63 11.95
CA PHE A 111 2.81 21.95 12.49
C PHE A 111 3.16 21.10 13.71
N SER A 112 2.31 21.22 14.74
CA SER A 112 2.43 20.44 15.96
C SER A 112 2.03 18.97 15.76
N GLU A 113 2.40 18.12 16.70
CA GLU A 113 2.00 16.72 16.74
C GLU A 113 0.46 16.57 16.78
N GLU A 114 -0.23 17.48 17.51
CA GLU A 114 -1.69 17.50 17.60
C GLU A 114 -2.35 17.80 16.25
N GLU A 115 -1.76 18.67 15.44
CA GLU A 115 -2.27 19.01 14.11
C GLU A 115 -2.12 17.84 13.14
N PHE A 116 -1.02 17.08 13.19
CA PHE A 116 -0.88 15.85 12.42
C PHE A 116 -1.83 14.75 12.92
N ALA A 117 -2.00 14.61 14.23
CA ALA A 117 -2.95 13.67 14.82
C ALA A 117 -4.41 13.96 14.37
N ALA A 118 -4.80 15.23 14.32
CA ALA A 118 -6.13 15.62 13.84
C ALA A 118 -6.35 15.23 12.37
N ARG A 119 -5.35 15.40 11.50
CA ARG A 119 -5.41 14.96 10.10
C ARG A 119 -5.53 13.45 9.98
N ALA A 120 -4.73 12.70 10.74
CA ALA A 120 -4.80 11.25 10.76
C ALA A 120 -6.18 10.74 11.26
N ALA A 121 -6.76 11.41 12.26
CA ALA A 121 -8.08 11.10 12.78
C ALA A 121 -9.19 11.37 11.74
N LEU A 122 -9.11 12.45 10.97
CA LEU A 122 -10.06 12.74 9.89
C LEU A 122 -9.97 11.72 8.76
N ILE A 123 -8.76 11.32 8.37
CA ILE A 123 -8.55 10.27 7.36
C ILE A 123 -9.17 8.94 7.84
N GLU A 124 -8.99 8.60 9.11
CA GLU A 124 -9.59 7.40 9.71
C GLU A 124 -11.12 7.52 9.78
N ALA A 125 -11.66 8.65 10.24
CA ALA A 125 -13.09 8.91 10.32
C ALA A 125 -13.78 8.90 8.94
N ALA A 126 -13.10 9.35 7.89
CA ALA A 126 -13.56 9.25 6.50
C ALA A 126 -13.38 7.83 5.90
N GLY A 127 -12.89 6.86 6.67
CA GLY A 127 -12.74 5.46 6.24
C GLY A 127 -11.49 5.14 5.45
N GLY A 128 -10.58 6.08 5.22
CA GLY A 128 -9.37 5.89 4.40
C GLY A 128 -8.45 4.80 4.93
N ARG A 129 -8.28 4.73 6.27
CA ARG A 129 -7.48 3.66 6.91
C ARG A 129 -8.06 2.28 6.65
N GLN A 130 -9.37 2.11 6.88
CA GLN A 130 -10.06 0.84 6.72
C GLN A 130 -10.04 0.40 5.25
N TRP A 131 -10.37 1.32 4.33
CA TRP A 131 -10.37 1.05 2.90
C TRP A 131 -9.00 0.55 2.43
N THR A 132 -7.91 1.21 2.83
CA THR A 132 -6.54 0.83 2.45
C THR A 132 -6.15 -0.53 3.03
N ALA A 133 -6.56 -0.82 4.28
CA ALA A 133 -6.33 -2.13 4.88
C ALA A 133 -7.10 -3.25 4.15
N ASP A 134 -8.31 -2.98 3.70
CA ASP A 134 -9.10 -3.93 2.91
C ASP A 134 -8.47 -4.14 1.54
N GLU A 135 -7.99 -3.08 0.90
CA GLU A 135 -7.29 -3.16 -0.38
C GLU A 135 -5.99 -3.97 -0.27
N ALA A 136 -5.19 -3.77 0.77
CA ALA A 136 -4.00 -4.59 1.02
C ALA A 136 -4.36 -6.09 1.11
N ARG A 137 -5.43 -6.43 1.84
CA ARG A 137 -5.92 -7.82 1.94
C ARG A 137 -6.44 -8.35 0.61
N ARG A 138 -7.13 -7.52 -0.15
CA ARG A 138 -7.64 -7.88 -1.48
C ARG A 138 -6.50 -8.21 -2.43
N GLN A 139 -5.47 -7.35 -2.49
CA GLN A 139 -4.30 -7.55 -3.34
C GLN A 139 -3.50 -8.79 -2.93
N HIS A 140 -3.30 -9.00 -1.62
CA HIS A 140 -2.69 -10.22 -1.08
C HIS A 140 -3.44 -11.47 -1.54
N ALA A 141 -4.77 -11.49 -1.40
CA ALA A 141 -5.58 -12.63 -1.82
C ALA A 141 -5.51 -12.90 -3.34
N VAL A 142 -5.38 -11.86 -4.16
CA VAL A 142 -5.15 -12.04 -5.61
C VAL A 142 -3.77 -12.64 -5.87
N ALA A 143 -2.73 -12.14 -5.22
CA ALA A 143 -1.38 -12.68 -5.33
C ALA A 143 -1.35 -14.19 -4.98
N ILE A 144 -1.94 -14.58 -3.85
CA ILE A 144 -1.99 -16.00 -3.47
C ILE A 144 -2.72 -16.85 -4.48
N ARG A 145 -3.87 -16.38 -5.00
CA ARG A 145 -4.63 -17.12 -6.05
C ARG A 145 -3.85 -17.30 -7.35
N ALA A 146 -3.00 -16.35 -7.72
CA ALA A 146 -2.16 -16.49 -8.91
C ALA A 146 -1.23 -17.73 -8.83
N LEU A 147 -0.85 -18.14 -7.62
CA LEU A 147 -0.04 -19.34 -7.40
C LEU A 147 -0.83 -20.65 -7.53
N ASP A 148 -2.18 -20.63 -7.52
CA ASP A 148 -2.99 -21.85 -7.58
C ASP A 148 -2.86 -22.55 -8.94
N ASP A 149 -2.60 -21.80 -9.98
CA ASP A 149 -2.47 -22.29 -11.36
C ASP A 149 -1.02 -22.60 -11.77
N VAL A 150 -0.07 -22.51 -10.83
CA VAL A 150 1.35 -22.75 -11.09
C VAL A 150 1.77 -24.12 -10.56
N ASP A 151 2.28 -24.97 -11.47
CA ASP A 151 2.90 -26.25 -11.07
C ASP A 151 4.31 -25.99 -10.51
N MET A 152 4.45 -26.08 -9.21
CA MET A 152 5.69 -25.89 -8.52
C MET A 152 5.83 -26.82 -7.30
N PRO A 153 7.06 -27.12 -6.83
CA PRO A 153 7.25 -27.87 -5.60
C PRO A 153 6.57 -27.17 -4.41
N GLN A 154 5.88 -27.96 -3.57
CA GLN A 154 5.13 -27.44 -2.42
C GLN A 154 5.99 -26.52 -1.52
N ARG A 155 7.24 -26.87 -1.31
CA ARG A 155 8.19 -26.04 -0.53
C ARG A 155 8.35 -24.63 -1.12
N VAL A 156 8.39 -24.51 -2.44
CA VAL A 156 8.53 -23.19 -3.12
C VAL A 156 7.25 -22.39 -2.95
N ARG A 157 6.09 -23.04 -3.14
CA ARG A 157 4.79 -22.43 -2.89
C ARG A 157 4.68 -21.90 -1.46
N ASP A 158 5.03 -22.72 -0.47
CA ASP A 158 4.98 -22.33 0.95
C ASP A 158 5.87 -21.13 1.25
N GLN A 159 7.03 -21.01 0.60
CA GLN A 159 7.92 -19.87 0.74
C GLN A 159 7.34 -18.60 0.13
N LEU A 160 6.70 -18.68 -1.06
CA LEU A 160 6.04 -17.53 -1.69
C LEU A 160 4.83 -17.07 -0.88
N VAL A 161 4.02 -18.00 -0.36
CA VAL A 161 2.90 -17.69 0.53
C VAL A 161 3.41 -17.01 1.81
N ALA A 162 4.43 -17.56 2.46
CA ALA A 162 5.01 -16.97 3.66
C ALA A 162 5.57 -15.55 3.43
N LEU A 163 6.16 -15.30 2.24
CA LEU A 163 6.61 -13.97 1.85
C LEU A 163 5.44 -13.01 1.71
N ALA A 164 4.35 -13.43 1.06
CA ALA A 164 3.17 -12.60 0.90
C ALA A 164 2.49 -12.30 2.25
N ASP A 165 2.37 -13.30 3.12
CA ASP A 165 1.83 -13.14 4.48
C ASP A 165 2.68 -12.16 5.30
N PHE A 166 4.01 -12.25 5.21
CA PHE A 166 4.93 -11.32 5.87
C PHE A 166 4.66 -9.86 5.47
N VAL A 167 4.38 -9.61 4.18
CA VAL A 167 4.09 -8.27 3.68
C VAL A 167 2.87 -7.65 4.37
N VAL A 168 1.79 -8.43 4.57
CA VAL A 168 0.53 -7.94 5.13
C VAL A 168 0.54 -7.91 6.67
N VAL A 169 1.33 -8.76 7.31
CA VAL A 169 1.44 -8.87 8.79
C VAL A 169 2.51 -7.93 9.36
N ARG A 170 3.23 -7.16 8.54
CA ARG A 170 4.20 -6.15 9.01
C ARG A 170 3.58 -5.34 10.13
N LYS A 171 4.20 -5.38 11.31
CA LYS A 171 3.65 -4.79 12.54
C LYS A 171 3.46 -3.29 12.39
N ARG A 172 2.24 -2.91 12.73
CA ARG A 172 1.82 -1.53 12.97
C ARG A 172 2.54 -0.98 14.19
#